data_92df42091720751dfd5065f9758d801f
#
_entry.id   92df42091720751dfd5065f9758d801f
#
_cell.length_a   1.000
_cell.length_b   1.000
_cell.length_c   1.000
_cell.angle_alpha   90.00
_cell.angle_beta   90.00
_cell.angle_gamma   90.00
#
_symmetry.space_group_name_H-M   'P 1'
#
loop_
_entity.id
_entity.type
_entity.pdbx_description
1 polymer ?
#
loop_
_entity_poly.entity_id
_entity_poly.type
_entity_poly.pdbx_seq_one_letter_code
_entity_poly.pdbx_strand_id
1 'polypeptide(L)' 'MVTALAYLNDVEEGGETDFPEINVSVKPNKGDVVVFHNCIEGTTEINPDALHAGSPVVKGEKWAVNLWFRESAIY' A
#
# COMPACT_ATOMS: atom_id res chain seq x y z
N MET A 1 -7.48 11.25 1.27
CA MET A 1 -6.62 10.71 0.19
C MET A 1 -6.62 9.19 0.22
N VAL A 2 -6.68 8.59 -0.92
CA VAL A 2 -6.66 7.14 -1.08
C VAL A 2 -5.40 6.75 -1.85
N THR A 3 -4.74 5.70 -1.40
CA THR A 3 -3.58 5.14 -2.11
C THR A 3 -3.97 3.79 -2.70
N ALA A 4 -3.62 3.60 -3.97
CA ALA A 4 -3.69 2.30 -4.63
C ALA A 4 -2.26 1.86 -4.93
N LEU A 5 -1.86 0.73 -4.36
CA LEU A 5 -0.54 0.14 -4.56
C LEU A 5 -0.69 -1.07 -5.47
N ALA A 6 -0.19 -0.97 -6.68
CA ALA A 6 -0.26 -2.05 -7.66
C ALA A 6 1.08 -2.77 -7.76
N TYR A 7 1.06 -4.09 -7.70
CA TYR A 7 2.24 -4.91 -7.85
C TYR A 7 2.41 -5.32 -9.31
N LEU A 8 3.58 -5.06 -9.88
CA LEU A 8 3.85 -5.29 -11.28
C LEU A 8 4.52 -6.64 -11.56
N ASN A 9 4.97 -7.32 -10.51
CA ASN A 9 5.58 -8.64 -10.63
C ASN A 9 5.36 -9.45 -9.37
N ASP A 10 5.62 -10.75 -9.46
CA ASP A 10 5.69 -11.62 -8.30
C ASP A 10 7.07 -11.49 -7.66
N VAL A 11 7.13 -11.50 -6.33
CA VAL A 11 8.39 -11.51 -5.58
C VAL A 11 8.56 -12.91 -4.99
N GLU A 12 9.71 -13.50 -5.21
CA GLU A 12 9.97 -14.87 -4.75
C GLU A 12 9.88 -15.01 -3.23
N GLU A 13 10.51 -14.06 -2.51
CA GLU A 13 10.52 -14.11 -1.06
C GLU A 13 10.70 -12.70 -0.50
N GLY A 14 9.91 -12.37 0.52
CA GLY A 14 9.95 -11.05 1.14
C GLY A 14 9.14 -10.01 0.37
N GLY A 15 9.38 -8.76 0.65
CA GLY A 15 8.75 -7.63 -0.04
C GLY A 15 7.29 -7.38 0.32
N GLU A 16 6.78 -7.99 1.39
CA GLU A 16 5.40 -7.80 1.85
C GLU A 16 5.17 -6.34 2.24
N THR A 17 3.93 -5.88 2.06
CA THR A 17 3.48 -4.61 2.61
C THR A 17 2.75 -4.92 3.91
N ASP A 18 3.27 -4.40 5.02
CA ASP A 18 2.75 -4.67 6.35
C ASP A 18 1.91 -3.51 6.86
N PHE A 19 0.75 -3.82 7.41
CA PHE A 19 -0.13 -2.88 8.10
C PHE A 19 -0.21 -3.30 9.57
N PRO A 20 0.73 -2.86 10.41
CA PRO A 20 0.86 -3.38 11.78
C PRO A 20 -0.35 -3.11 12.67
N GLU A 21 -1.02 -1.96 12.49
CA GLU A 21 -2.16 -1.58 13.33
C GLU A 21 -3.36 -2.50 13.15
N ILE A 22 -3.51 -3.12 11.99
CA ILE A 22 -4.60 -4.07 11.72
C ILE A 22 -4.09 -5.50 11.55
N ASN A 23 -2.81 -5.71 11.82
CA ASN A 23 -2.16 -7.02 11.76
C ASN A 23 -2.35 -7.75 10.42
N VAL A 24 -2.17 -7.00 9.33
CA VAL A 24 -2.28 -7.50 7.96
C VAL A 24 -0.95 -7.37 7.25
N SER A 25 -0.56 -8.43 6.55
CA SER A 25 0.63 -8.43 5.71
C SER A 25 0.22 -8.89 4.31
N VAL A 26 0.55 -8.09 3.30
CA VAL A 26 0.16 -8.36 1.92
C VAL A 26 1.36 -8.81 1.12
N LYS A 27 1.30 -10.04 0.60
CA LYS A 27 2.33 -10.56 -0.27
C LYS A 27 2.21 -9.94 -1.66
N PRO A 28 3.32 -9.46 -2.26
CA PRO A 28 3.27 -8.89 -3.59
C PRO A 28 3.08 -9.98 -4.65
N ASN A 29 1.92 -9.95 -5.30
CA ASN A 29 1.60 -10.82 -6.42
C ASN A 29 1.28 -9.97 -7.63
N LYS A 30 1.81 -10.33 -8.77
CA LYS A 30 1.58 -9.61 -10.02
C LYS A 30 0.10 -9.43 -10.31
N GLY A 31 -0.29 -8.20 -10.58
CA GLY A 31 -1.68 -7.85 -10.89
C GLY A 31 -2.54 -7.52 -9.69
N ASP A 32 -2.06 -7.73 -8.47
CA ASP A 32 -2.81 -7.38 -7.27
C ASP A 32 -2.68 -5.89 -6.99
N VAL A 33 -3.75 -5.33 -6.44
CA VAL A 33 -3.82 -3.94 -6.03
C VAL A 33 -4.29 -3.87 -4.59
N VAL A 34 -3.55 -3.12 -3.77
CA VAL A 34 -3.96 -2.82 -2.39
C VAL A 34 -4.45 -1.39 -2.35
N VAL A 35 -5.67 -1.18 -1.85
CA VAL A 35 -6.26 0.15 -1.75
C VAL A 35 -6.49 0.47 -0.28
N PHE A 36 -6.06 1.64 0.15
CA PHE A 36 -6.26 2.05 1.53
C PHE A 36 -6.41 3.57 1.64
N HIS A 37 -7.13 3.99 2.69
CA HIS A 37 -7.33 5.40 3.01
C HIS A 37 -6.19 5.91 3.88
N ASN A 38 -5.47 6.93 3.43
CA ASN A 38 -4.34 7.51 4.16
C ASN A 38 -4.78 8.36 5.35
N CYS A 39 -5.97 8.96 5.25
CA CYS A 39 -6.53 9.82 6.28
C CYS A 39 -7.89 9.30 6.73
N ILE A 40 -8.27 9.65 7.96
CA ILE A 40 -9.63 9.40 8.44
C ILE A 40 -10.59 10.18 7.54
N GLU A 41 -11.64 9.51 7.07
CA GLU A 41 -12.58 10.09 6.12
C GLU A 41 -13.14 11.43 6.60
N GLY A 42 -13.11 12.42 5.71
CA GLY A 42 -13.59 13.77 6.00
C GLY A 42 -12.64 14.62 6.81
N THR A 43 -11.44 14.14 7.11
CA THR A 43 -10.42 14.85 7.89
C THR A 43 -9.06 14.83 7.21
N THR A 44 -8.12 15.59 7.78
CA THR A 44 -6.71 15.54 7.39
C THR A 44 -5.87 14.73 8.37
N GLU A 45 -6.52 14.11 9.36
CA GLU A 45 -5.82 13.27 10.34
C GLU A 45 -5.35 11.97 9.70
N ILE A 46 -4.15 11.55 10.08
CA ILE A 46 -3.58 10.29 9.59
C ILE A 46 -4.42 9.12 10.11
N ASN A 47 -4.85 8.25 9.19
CA ASN A 47 -5.53 7.03 9.56
C ASN A 47 -4.50 6.02 10.09
N PRO A 48 -4.52 5.67 11.38
CA PRO A 48 -3.52 4.75 11.93
C PRO A 48 -3.59 3.36 11.31
N ASP A 49 -4.76 2.93 10.82
CA ASP A 49 -4.92 1.63 10.17
C ASP A 49 -4.18 1.56 8.83
N ALA A 50 -3.89 2.72 8.24
CA ALA A 50 -3.15 2.82 6.98
C ALA A 50 -1.64 2.94 7.16
N LEU A 51 -1.15 2.97 8.40
CA LEU A 51 0.29 2.94 8.64
C LEU A 51 0.84 1.64 8.11
N HIS A 52 1.86 1.73 7.28
CA HIS A 52 2.41 0.56 6.61
C HIS A 52 3.91 0.68 6.43
N ALA A 53 4.53 -0.45 6.22
CA ALA A 53 5.95 -0.55 5.92
C ALA A 53 6.16 -1.65 4.87
N GLY A 54 7.13 -1.45 4.01
CA GLY A 54 7.57 -2.48 3.08
C GLY A 54 8.63 -3.34 3.73
N SER A 55 8.39 -4.65 3.80
CA SER A 55 9.40 -5.58 4.26
C SER A 55 10.51 -5.72 3.23
N PRO A 56 11.76 -5.99 3.64
CA PRO A 56 12.84 -6.20 2.70
C PRO A 56 12.55 -7.35 1.73
N VAL A 57 12.97 -7.17 0.48
CA VAL A 57 12.96 -8.26 -0.49
C VAL A 57 14.11 -9.19 -0.15
N VAL A 58 13.80 -10.45 0.12
CA VAL A 58 14.81 -11.45 0.47
C VAL A 58 15.36 -12.09 -0.80
N LYS A 59 14.50 -12.36 -1.77
CA LYS A 59 14.89 -13.00 -3.02
C LYS A 59 14.05 -12.49 -4.17
N GLY A 60 14.68 -12.10 -5.26
CA GLY A 60 14.04 -11.56 -6.43
C GLY A 60 14.02 -10.03 -6.44
N GLU A 61 13.16 -9.45 -7.23
CA GLU A 61 12.97 -8.00 -7.37
C GLU A 61 11.51 -7.66 -7.10
N LYS A 62 11.27 -6.44 -6.61
CA LYS A 62 9.91 -5.93 -6.39
C LYS A 62 9.68 -4.70 -7.22
N TRP A 63 8.66 -4.74 -8.07
CA TRP A 63 8.20 -3.62 -8.88
C TRP A 63 6.78 -3.28 -8.47
N ALA A 64 6.56 -2.05 -8.06
CA ALA A 64 5.26 -1.59 -7.63
C ALA A 64 5.05 -0.12 -8.01
N VAL A 65 3.79 0.25 -8.16
CA VAL A 65 3.38 1.62 -8.49
C VAL A 65 2.38 2.10 -7.45
N ASN A 66 2.62 3.30 -6.91
CA ASN A 66 1.69 3.98 -6.03
C ASN A 66 0.88 5.01 -6.81
N LEU A 67 -0.43 4.97 -6.65
CA LEU A 67 -1.34 5.97 -7.20
C LEU A 67 -2.06 6.63 -6.04
N TRP A 68 -2.07 7.98 -6.02
CA TRP A 68 -2.75 8.74 -4.98
C TRP A 68 -3.96 9.44 -5.57
N PHE A 69 -5.09 9.28 -4.89
CA PHE A 69 -6.35 9.91 -5.28
C PHE A 69 -6.80 10.85 -4.17
N ARG A 70 -7.11 12.08 -4.53
CA ARG A 70 -7.64 13.07 -3.60
C ARG A 70 -9.16 13.04 -3.63
N GLU A 71 -9.79 13.37 -2.49
CA GLU A 71 -11.24 13.36 -2.37
C GLU A 71 -11.91 14.45 -3.20
N SER A 72 -11.22 15.56 -3.43
CA SER A 72 -11.76 16.68 -4.20
C SER A 72 -10.82 17.09 -5.30
N ALA A 73 -11.38 17.63 -6.39
CA ALA A 73 -10.61 18.17 -7.48
C ALA A 73 -9.80 19.40 -7.02
N ILE A 74 -8.62 19.56 -7.59
CA ILE A 74 -7.73 20.66 -7.26
C ILE A 74 -8.00 21.87 -8.17
N TYR A 75 -8.71 21.64 -9.22
CA TYR A 75 -9.01 22.64 -10.25
C TYR A 75 -10.48 22.98 -10.31
#